data_2111136f910a384b604de7029aaf850a
#
_entry.id   2111136f910a384b604de7029aaf850a
#
_cell.length_a   1.000
_cell.length_b   1.000
_cell.length_c   1.000
_cell.angle_alpha   90.00
_cell.angle_beta   90.00
_cell.angle_gamma   90.00
#
_symmetry.space_group_name_H-M   'P 1'
#
loop_
_entity.id
_entity.type
_entity.pdbx_description
1 polymer ?
#
loop_
_entity_poly.entity_id
_entity_poly.type
_entity_poly.pdbx_seq_one_letter_code
_entity_poly.pdbx_strand_id
1 'polypeptide(L)'
;MIGREGERGRLSAFVTATEDQALVLKGETGVGKSALLDHVAEAATQSGHEVIRAAGVEAESGLPFAGLHQVLHTLLPAVERLDEVHRVVFGTAFGQSCGRPPSVMALGIAVLDLLGQASAARPLLLVVDDGQWLDAASTEVVGFVGRRLAGGAVRLVVGLRSEVASGWDTAGLPELPVPALSDTAAQELLDLRHPDLDASLRRLVLDHARGNPLALLELPAHLHRVGHQGTGERASAGIQLHGLSLTVPRRLQHVYGTRIAALSDRVRGELLRGALDGAGATSAPGSVPGAGRLPGAVRYRMRDA
;
A
#
# COMPACT_ATOMS: atom_id res chain seq x y z
N MET A 1 0.56 -15.59 8.48
CA MET A 1 -0.20 -14.47 7.88
C MET A 1 -1.67 -14.90 7.91
N ILE A 2 -2.49 -14.27 8.74
CA ILE A 2 -3.88 -14.68 9.00
C ILE A 2 -4.78 -14.21 7.86
N GLY A 3 -5.72 -15.07 7.40
CA GLY A 3 -6.75 -14.74 6.42
C GLY A 3 -6.22 -14.36 5.03
N ARG A 4 -5.05 -14.89 4.64
CA ARG A 4 -4.40 -14.64 3.34
C ARG A 4 -3.99 -15.93 2.61
N GLU A 5 -4.64 -17.02 2.94
CA GLU A 5 -4.30 -18.34 2.41
C GLU A 5 -4.49 -18.38 0.89
N GLY A 6 -5.54 -17.75 0.37
CA GLY A 6 -5.84 -17.68 -1.05
C GLY A 6 -4.79 -16.88 -1.83
N GLU A 7 -4.48 -15.66 -1.37
CA GLU A 7 -3.47 -14.79 -2.01
C GLU A 7 -2.08 -15.42 -1.93
N ARG A 8 -1.72 -16.00 -0.79
CA ARG A 8 -0.45 -16.73 -0.62
C ARG A 8 -0.35 -17.92 -1.56
N GLY A 9 -1.41 -18.72 -1.66
CA GLY A 9 -1.46 -19.86 -2.58
C GLY A 9 -1.26 -19.42 -4.04
N ARG A 10 -1.94 -18.36 -4.47
CA ARG A 10 -1.75 -17.79 -5.81
C ARG A 10 -0.34 -17.25 -6.05
N LEU A 11 0.25 -16.56 -5.07
CA LEU A 11 1.61 -16.04 -5.16
C LEU A 11 2.65 -17.16 -5.18
N SER A 12 2.48 -18.21 -4.38
CA SER A 12 3.36 -19.38 -4.43
C SER A 12 3.27 -20.11 -5.75
N ALA A 13 2.06 -20.28 -6.31
CA ALA A 13 1.85 -20.85 -7.63
C ALA A 13 2.47 -19.99 -8.74
N PHE A 14 2.36 -18.65 -8.62
CA PHE A 14 2.96 -17.70 -9.56
C PHE A 14 4.47 -17.87 -9.68
N VAL A 15 5.20 -18.18 -8.59
CA VAL A 15 6.65 -18.39 -8.61
C VAL A 15 7.05 -19.55 -9.51
N THR A 16 6.21 -20.58 -9.66
CA THR A 16 6.53 -21.79 -10.43
C THR A 16 5.74 -21.92 -11.74
N ALA A 17 4.78 -21.02 -11.99
CA ALA A 17 3.94 -21.05 -13.18
C ALA A 17 4.78 -20.85 -14.47
N THR A 18 4.36 -21.39 -15.57
CA THR A 18 4.94 -21.13 -16.90
C THR A 18 4.23 -20.00 -17.64
N GLU A 19 3.01 -19.69 -17.23
CA GLU A 19 2.18 -18.61 -17.74
C GLU A 19 2.21 -17.44 -16.74
N ASP A 20 1.76 -16.24 -17.15
CA ASP A 20 1.66 -15.05 -16.30
C ASP A 20 2.94 -14.72 -15.53
N GLN A 21 3.89 -14.12 -16.24
CA GLN A 21 5.20 -13.75 -15.68
C GLN A 21 5.20 -12.41 -14.94
N ALA A 22 4.10 -11.66 -15.02
CA ALA A 22 3.92 -10.40 -14.31
C ALA A 22 2.59 -10.39 -13.57
N LEU A 23 2.58 -9.83 -12.36
CA LEU A 23 1.40 -9.75 -11.50
C LEU A 23 1.39 -8.44 -10.73
N VAL A 24 0.21 -7.83 -10.63
CA VAL A 24 -0.01 -6.60 -9.86
C VAL A 24 -0.86 -6.92 -8.63
N LEU A 25 -0.34 -6.68 -7.43
CA LEU A 25 -1.10 -6.73 -6.17
C LEU A 25 -1.76 -5.37 -5.95
N LYS A 26 -3.08 -5.30 -6.03
CA LYS A 26 -3.83 -4.05 -5.90
C LYS A 26 -4.73 -4.07 -4.66
N GLY A 27 -4.61 -3.06 -3.80
CA GLY A 27 -5.42 -2.99 -2.59
C GLY A 27 -5.16 -1.71 -1.79
N GLU A 28 -6.02 -1.43 -0.81
CA GLU A 28 -5.93 -0.23 0.04
C GLU A 28 -4.60 -0.13 0.81
N THR A 29 -4.26 1.08 1.24
CA THR A 29 -3.15 1.31 2.16
C THR A 29 -3.35 0.51 3.45
N GLY A 30 -2.28 -0.19 3.90
CA GLY A 30 -2.32 -0.95 5.16
C GLY A 30 -3.00 -2.32 5.06
N VAL A 31 -3.48 -2.75 3.89
CA VAL A 31 -4.18 -4.02 3.69
C VAL A 31 -3.26 -5.25 3.73
N GLY A 32 -1.94 -5.05 3.70
CA GLY A 32 -0.94 -6.12 3.81
C GLY A 32 -0.23 -6.50 2.51
N LYS A 33 -0.21 -5.63 1.49
CA LYS A 33 0.50 -5.86 0.21
C LYS A 33 1.99 -6.16 0.42
N SER A 34 2.70 -5.32 1.18
CA SER A 34 4.14 -5.50 1.44
C SER A 34 4.43 -6.86 2.10
N ALA A 35 3.58 -7.31 3.02
CA ALA A 35 3.71 -8.63 3.63
C ALA A 35 3.51 -9.78 2.61
N LEU A 36 2.62 -9.59 1.62
CA LEU A 36 2.46 -10.54 0.52
C LEU A 36 3.65 -10.49 -0.45
N LEU A 37 4.22 -9.32 -0.71
CA LEU A 37 5.46 -9.16 -1.48
C LEU A 37 6.65 -9.84 -0.77
N ASP A 38 6.72 -9.75 0.55
CA ASP A 38 7.72 -10.49 1.33
C ASP A 38 7.53 -12.00 1.20
N HIS A 39 6.28 -12.47 1.29
CA HIS A 39 5.98 -13.88 1.13
C HIS A 39 6.38 -14.43 -0.24
N VAL A 40 6.05 -13.73 -1.33
CA VAL A 40 6.43 -14.19 -2.68
C VAL A 40 7.94 -14.16 -2.88
N ALA A 41 8.64 -13.19 -2.32
CA ALA A 41 10.09 -13.11 -2.37
C ALA A 41 10.76 -14.27 -1.62
N GLU A 42 10.25 -14.64 -0.44
CA GLU A 42 10.70 -15.81 0.31
C GLU A 42 10.47 -17.11 -0.48
N ALA A 43 9.27 -17.28 -1.04
CA ALA A 43 8.94 -18.44 -1.85
C ALA A 43 9.83 -18.55 -3.10
N ALA A 44 10.11 -17.44 -3.77
CA ALA A 44 11.01 -17.37 -4.91
C ALA A 44 12.44 -17.72 -4.52
N THR A 45 12.95 -17.19 -3.41
CA THR A 45 14.28 -17.51 -2.89
C THR A 45 14.41 -19.01 -2.59
N GLN A 46 13.40 -19.61 -1.94
CA GLN A 46 13.35 -21.04 -1.67
C GLN A 46 13.32 -21.88 -2.95
N SER A 47 12.74 -21.32 -4.03
CA SER A 47 12.69 -21.94 -5.35
C SER A 47 13.93 -21.65 -6.22
N GLY A 48 14.97 -21.03 -5.64
CA GLY A 48 16.26 -20.78 -6.31
C GLY A 48 16.31 -19.51 -7.16
N HIS A 49 15.29 -18.64 -7.10
CA HIS A 49 15.31 -17.36 -7.78
C HIS A 49 16.24 -16.35 -7.07
N GLU A 50 16.87 -15.50 -7.84
CA GLU A 50 17.44 -14.25 -7.35
C GLU A 50 16.33 -13.22 -7.24
N VAL A 51 16.22 -12.55 -6.09
CA VAL A 51 15.17 -11.57 -5.81
C VAL A 51 15.74 -10.17 -5.82
N ILE A 52 15.25 -9.33 -6.72
CA ILE A 52 15.59 -7.91 -6.80
C ILE A 52 14.39 -7.11 -6.30
N ARG A 53 14.64 -6.22 -5.33
CA ARG A 53 13.61 -5.41 -4.70
C ARG A 53 13.82 -3.93 -4.99
N ALA A 54 12.73 -3.26 -5.34
CA ALA A 54 12.64 -1.81 -5.46
C ALA A 54 11.36 -1.32 -4.78
N ALA A 55 11.34 -0.05 -4.43
CA ALA A 55 10.14 0.61 -3.91
C ALA A 55 9.98 1.98 -4.55
N GLY A 56 8.77 2.31 -4.98
CA GLY A 56 8.47 3.64 -5.46
C GLY A 56 8.65 4.68 -4.36
N VAL A 57 9.24 5.82 -4.70
CA VAL A 57 9.50 6.94 -3.80
C VAL A 57 8.72 8.17 -4.29
N GLU A 58 7.76 8.64 -3.48
CA GLU A 58 6.89 9.77 -3.87
C GLU A 58 7.68 11.01 -4.30
N ALA A 59 8.77 11.32 -3.59
CA ALA A 59 9.63 12.47 -3.91
C ALA A 59 10.38 12.33 -5.24
N GLU A 60 10.54 11.12 -5.78
CA GLU A 60 11.22 10.82 -7.03
C GLU A 60 10.26 10.62 -8.22
N SER A 61 8.95 10.63 -7.97
CA SER A 61 7.93 10.37 -8.99
C SER A 61 7.95 11.34 -10.17
N GLY A 62 8.58 12.49 -10.01
CA GLY A 62 8.81 13.46 -11.06
C GLY A 62 10.17 13.34 -11.80
N LEU A 63 11.04 12.41 -11.40
CA LEU A 63 12.37 12.22 -11.98
C LEU A 63 12.34 11.11 -13.04
N PRO A 64 12.44 11.42 -14.35
CA PRO A 64 12.35 10.39 -15.38
C PRO A 64 13.39 9.29 -15.20
N PHE A 65 12.96 8.04 -15.29
CA PHE A 65 13.75 6.82 -15.16
C PHE A 65 14.38 6.56 -13.77
N ALA A 66 14.08 7.34 -12.73
CA ALA A 66 14.60 7.10 -11.39
C ALA A 66 14.13 5.73 -10.85
N GLY A 67 12.84 5.43 -11.01
CA GLY A 67 12.30 4.15 -10.61
C GLY A 67 12.90 2.96 -11.38
N LEU A 68 13.09 3.12 -12.70
CA LEU A 68 13.72 2.08 -13.52
C LEU A 68 15.19 1.84 -13.11
N HIS A 69 15.93 2.92 -12.85
CA HIS A 69 17.29 2.82 -12.35
C HIS A 69 17.35 2.04 -11.04
N GLN A 70 16.42 2.30 -10.11
CA GLN A 70 16.33 1.58 -8.84
C GLN A 70 16.00 0.09 -9.05
N VAL A 71 15.02 -0.23 -9.91
CA VAL A 71 14.64 -1.62 -10.22
C VAL A 71 15.82 -2.41 -10.82
N LEU A 72 16.64 -1.76 -11.64
CA LEU A 72 17.75 -2.40 -12.33
C LEU A 72 19.10 -2.22 -11.63
N HIS A 73 19.16 -1.53 -10.49
CA HIS A 73 20.43 -1.09 -9.86
C HIS A 73 21.47 -2.20 -9.74
N THR A 74 21.08 -3.37 -9.24
CA THR A 74 21.99 -4.50 -9.07
C THR A 74 22.43 -5.14 -10.38
N LEU A 75 21.68 -4.93 -11.46
CA LEU A 75 21.96 -5.46 -12.79
C LEU A 75 22.74 -4.50 -13.69
N LEU A 76 22.82 -3.21 -13.33
CA LEU A 76 23.49 -2.21 -14.15
C LEU A 76 24.94 -2.56 -14.52
N PRO A 77 25.77 -3.21 -13.66
CA PRO A 77 27.11 -3.65 -14.06
C PRO A 77 27.11 -4.66 -15.23
N ALA A 78 26.00 -5.37 -15.46
CA ALA A 78 25.89 -6.31 -16.57
C ALA A 78 25.56 -5.62 -17.91
N VAL A 79 25.17 -4.34 -17.91
CA VAL A 79 24.94 -3.53 -19.13
C VAL A 79 26.16 -3.53 -20.03
N GLU A 80 27.37 -3.57 -19.47
CA GLU A 80 28.62 -3.62 -20.24
C GLU A 80 28.74 -4.89 -21.12
N ARG A 81 27.97 -5.93 -20.84
CA ARG A 81 27.95 -7.18 -21.63
C ARG A 81 26.93 -7.13 -22.77
N LEU A 82 26.07 -6.15 -22.81
CA LEU A 82 25.10 -5.96 -23.88
C LEU A 82 25.79 -5.47 -25.17
N ASP A 83 25.09 -5.55 -26.26
CA ASP A 83 25.55 -4.93 -27.49
C ASP A 83 25.67 -3.39 -27.37
N GLU A 84 26.38 -2.77 -28.28
CA GLU A 84 26.66 -1.33 -28.23
C GLU A 84 25.36 -0.50 -28.32
N VAL A 85 24.38 -0.95 -29.08
CA VAL A 85 23.09 -0.24 -29.24
C VAL A 85 22.36 -0.17 -27.89
N HIS A 86 22.26 -1.29 -27.16
CA HIS A 86 21.62 -1.32 -25.86
C HIS A 86 22.42 -0.56 -24.79
N ARG A 87 23.74 -0.61 -24.81
CA ARG A 87 24.59 0.22 -23.91
C ARG A 87 24.34 1.71 -24.10
N VAL A 88 24.28 2.17 -25.35
CA VAL A 88 23.98 3.58 -25.66
C VAL A 88 22.59 3.98 -25.17
N VAL A 89 21.60 3.10 -25.30
CA VAL A 89 20.24 3.33 -24.82
C VAL A 89 20.22 3.52 -23.31
N PHE A 90 20.89 2.65 -22.54
CA PHE A 90 21.01 2.80 -21.07
C PHE A 90 21.79 4.05 -20.71
N GLY A 91 22.94 4.29 -21.33
CA GLY A 91 23.76 5.47 -21.07
C GLY A 91 23.00 6.78 -21.27
N THR A 92 22.18 6.85 -22.32
CA THR A 92 21.34 8.02 -22.60
C THR A 92 20.17 8.14 -21.61
N ALA A 93 19.52 7.03 -21.26
CA ALA A 93 18.42 7.02 -20.30
C ALA A 93 18.86 7.51 -18.91
N PHE A 94 20.05 7.09 -18.48
CA PHE A 94 20.58 7.39 -17.14
C PHE A 94 21.56 8.58 -17.10
N GLY A 95 21.63 9.37 -18.20
CA GLY A 95 22.42 10.61 -18.24
C GLY A 95 23.94 10.39 -18.29
N GLN A 96 24.40 9.20 -18.61
CA GLN A 96 25.83 8.87 -18.76
C GLN A 96 26.37 9.21 -20.15
N SER A 97 25.48 9.39 -21.13
CA SER A 97 25.80 9.74 -22.51
C SER A 97 24.95 10.91 -22.97
N CYS A 98 25.54 11.80 -23.81
CA CYS A 98 24.79 12.86 -24.43
C CYS A 98 23.89 12.30 -25.54
N GLY A 99 22.62 12.74 -25.58
CA GLY A 99 21.69 12.31 -26.60
C GLY A 99 20.25 12.64 -26.26
N ARG A 100 19.35 12.30 -27.17
CA ARG A 100 17.91 12.40 -26.94
C ARG A 100 17.47 11.22 -26.08
N PRO A 101 16.57 11.42 -25.10
CA PRO A 101 16.02 10.33 -24.31
C PRO A 101 15.50 9.20 -25.20
N PRO A 102 15.76 7.92 -24.88
CA PRO A 102 15.32 6.81 -25.71
C PRO A 102 13.79 6.68 -25.65
N SER A 103 13.22 6.08 -26.70
CA SER A 103 11.79 5.71 -26.63
C SER A 103 11.58 4.59 -25.62
N VAL A 104 10.35 4.51 -25.05
CA VAL A 104 9.93 3.41 -24.15
C VAL A 104 10.19 2.05 -24.78
N MET A 105 9.93 1.92 -26.08
CA MET A 105 10.15 0.66 -26.80
C MET A 105 11.64 0.29 -26.85
N ALA A 106 12.51 1.22 -27.21
CA ALA A 106 13.95 0.97 -27.32
C ALA A 106 14.54 0.59 -25.96
N LEU A 107 14.19 1.34 -24.90
CA LEU A 107 14.65 1.06 -23.55
C LEU A 107 14.05 -0.23 -23.02
N GLY A 108 12.78 -0.50 -23.28
CA GLY A 108 12.12 -1.76 -22.86
C GLY A 108 12.76 -3.01 -23.51
N ILE A 109 13.16 -2.92 -24.79
CA ILE A 109 13.90 -4.03 -25.46
C ILE A 109 15.27 -4.22 -24.82
N ALA A 110 16.01 -3.14 -24.56
CA ALA A 110 17.30 -3.22 -23.88
C ALA A 110 17.18 -3.81 -22.46
N VAL A 111 16.11 -3.46 -21.72
CA VAL A 111 15.82 -4.06 -20.41
C VAL A 111 15.51 -5.55 -20.51
N LEU A 112 14.72 -5.97 -21.51
CA LEU A 112 14.43 -7.40 -21.72
C LEU A 112 15.70 -8.20 -22.02
N ASP A 113 16.62 -7.66 -22.81
CA ASP A 113 17.90 -8.30 -23.09
C ASP A 113 18.77 -8.39 -21.83
N LEU A 114 18.86 -7.31 -21.04
CA LEU A 114 19.56 -7.30 -19.77
C LEU A 114 19.02 -8.38 -18.81
N LEU A 115 17.69 -8.43 -18.66
CA LEU A 115 17.03 -9.41 -17.79
C LEU A 115 17.22 -10.84 -18.31
N GLY A 116 17.17 -11.05 -19.63
CA GLY A 116 17.44 -12.34 -20.25
C GLY A 116 18.84 -12.85 -19.97
N GLN A 117 19.85 -11.98 -20.10
CA GLN A 117 21.25 -12.34 -19.79
C GLN A 117 21.46 -12.56 -18.29
N ALA A 118 20.87 -11.72 -17.44
CA ALA A 118 20.99 -11.86 -16.00
C ALA A 118 20.32 -13.15 -15.48
N SER A 119 19.20 -13.55 -16.07
CA SER A 119 18.46 -14.76 -15.68
C SER A 119 19.07 -16.06 -16.21
N ALA A 120 20.10 -16.03 -17.05
CA ALA A 120 20.70 -17.22 -17.64
C ALA A 120 21.32 -18.16 -16.60
N ALA A 121 21.83 -17.62 -15.49
CA ALA A 121 22.43 -18.41 -14.39
C ALA A 121 21.39 -18.80 -13.32
N ARG A 122 20.44 -17.93 -13.04
CA ARG A 122 19.36 -18.11 -12.05
C ARG A 122 18.12 -17.37 -12.49
N PRO A 123 16.93 -17.95 -12.31
CA PRO A 123 15.69 -17.21 -12.55
C PRO A 123 15.61 -15.99 -11.62
N LEU A 124 14.96 -14.93 -12.10
CA LEU A 124 14.83 -13.65 -11.40
C LEU A 124 13.41 -13.40 -10.95
N LEU A 125 13.23 -12.83 -9.76
CA LEU A 125 12.00 -12.19 -9.34
C LEU A 125 12.26 -10.71 -9.09
N LEU A 126 11.61 -9.84 -9.86
CA LEU A 126 11.57 -8.41 -9.62
C LEU A 126 10.36 -8.10 -8.74
N VAL A 127 10.58 -7.47 -7.60
CA VAL A 127 9.55 -7.04 -6.66
C VAL A 127 9.58 -5.52 -6.55
N VAL A 128 8.47 -4.89 -6.90
CA VAL A 128 8.31 -3.44 -6.80
C VAL A 128 7.21 -3.13 -5.79
N ASP A 129 7.55 -2.60 -4.62
CA ASP A 129 6.55 -2.10 -3.68
C ASP A 129 6.22 -0.63 -3.97
N ASP A 130 5.03 -0.20 -3.55
CA ASP A 130 4.55 1.18 -3.76
C ASP A 130 4.74 1.68 -5.21
N GLY A 131 4.50 0.83 -6.19
CA GLY A 131 4.70 1.09 -7.63
C GLY A 131 3.95 2.32 -8.15
N GLN A 132 2.88 2.79 -7.47
CA GLN A 132 2.19 4.04 -7.80
C GLN A 132 3.11 5.29 -7.72
N TRP A 133 4.25 5.18 -7.02
CA TRP A 133 5.24 6.24 -6.89
C TRP A 133 6.41 6.12 -7.86
N LEU A 134 6.41 5.13 -8.75
CA LEU A 134 7.34 5.15 -9.87
C LEU A 134 7.00 6.32 -10.80
N ASP A 135 8.04 6.96 -11.35
CA ASP A 135 7.85 7.98 -12.37
C ASP A 135 7.17 7.40 -13.63
N ALA A 136 6.51 8.25 -14.40
CA ALA A 136 5.71 7.83 -15.56
C ALA A 136 6.55 7.06 -16.60
N ALA A 137 7.79 7.52 -16.88
CA ALA A 137 8.65 6.87 -17.86
C ALA A 137 9.08 5.46 -17.41
N SER A 138 9.43 5.30 -16.12
CA SER A 138 9.73 3.99 -15.53
C SER A 138 8.52 3.06 -15.58
N THR A 139 7.32 3.57 -15.21
CA THR A 139 6.08 2.79 -15.24
C THR A 139 5.76 2.26 -16.64
N GLU A 140 5.92 3.10 -17.67
CA GLU A 140 5.70 2.70 -19.06
C GLU A 140 6.70 1.62 -19.51
N VAL A 141 7.99 1.76 -19.16
CA VAL A 141 9.04 0.77 -19.51
C VAL A 141 8.80 -0.53 -18.76
N VAL A 142 8.56 -0.51 -17.45
CA VAL A 142 8.33 -1.72 -16.65
C VAL A 142 7.04 -2.41 -17.08
N GLY A 143 5.98 -1.67 -17.38
CA GLY A 143 4.75 -2.20 -17.95
C GLY A 143 4.95 -2.84 -19.34
N PHE A 144 5.75 -2.20 -20.22
CA PHE A 144 6.13 -2.77 -21.50
C PHE A 144 6.88 -4.10 -21.34
N VAL A 145 7.85 -4.14 -20.43
CA VAL A 145 8.63 -5.32 -20.08
C VAL A 145 7.72 -6.41 -19.52
N GLY A 146 6.90 -6.11 -18.52
CA GLY A 146 6.02 -7.08 -17.87
C GLY A 146 5.11 -7.84 -18.84
N ARG A 147 4.58 -7.14 -19.86
CA ARG A 147 3.77 -7.78 -20.93
C ARG A 147 4.57 -8.69 -21.88
N ARG A 148 5.90 -8.62 -21.84
CA ARG A 148 6.79 -9.35 -22.77
C ARG A 148 7.69 -10.34 -22.07
N LEU A 149 7.61 -10.45 -20.76
CA LEU A 149 8.27 -11.53 -20.04
C LEU A 149 7.68 -12.87 -20.55
N ALA A 150 8.56 -13.73 -20.99
CA ALA A 150 8.18 -15.05 -21.50
C ALA A 150 9.26 -16.07 -21.11
N GLY A 151 8.92 -17.35 -21.11
CA GLY A 151 9.87 -18.43 -20.91
C GLY A 151 10.26 -18.73 -19.46
N GLY A 152 9.65 -18.08 -18.46
CA GLY A 152 9.71 -18.49 -17.06
C GLY A 152 10.94 -18.08 -16.25
N ALA A 153 11.97 -17.52 -16.87
CA ALA A 153 13.20 -17.16 -16.17
C ALA A 153 13.13 -15.84 -15.40
N VAL A 154 12.22 -14.94 -15.77
CA VAL A 154 12.05 -13.64 -15.12
C VAL A 154 10.60 -13.44 -14.74
N ARG A 155 10.36 -12.98 -13.51
CA ARG A 155 9.05 -12.65 -12.98
C ARG A 155 9.03 -11.24 -12.43
N LEU A 156 7.86 -10.60 -12.50
CA LEU A 156 7.64 -9.25 -12.00
C LEU A 156 6.39 -9.25 -11.09
N VAL A 157 6.53 -8.75 -9.86
CA VAL A 157 5.40 -8.50 -8.98
C VAL A 157 5.43 -7.04 -8.53
N VAL A 158 4.30 -6.35 -8.69
CA VAL A 158 4.18 -4.93 -8.35
C VAL A 158 3.07 -4.74 -7.32
N GLY A 159 3.34 -4.05 -6.22
CA GLY A 159 2.34 -3.63 -5.23
C GLY A 159 1.82 -2.24 -5.53
N LEU A 160 0.49 -2.08 -5.65
CA LEU A 160 -0.16 -0.81 -5.94
C LEU A 160 -1.24 -0.49 -4.90
N ARG A 161 -1.42 0.79 -4.63
CA ARG A 161 -2.56 1.29 -3.87
C ARG A 161 -3.75 1.47 -4.80
N SER A 162 -4.90 0.90 -4.42
CA SER A 162 -6.13 0.99 -5.21
C SER A 162 -6.72 2.39 -5.28
N GLU A 163 -6.43 3.21 -4.28
CA GLU A 163 -6.94 4.56 -4.13
C GLU A 163 -6.14 5.64 -4.88
N VAL A 164 -4.99 5.27 -5.46
CA VAL A 164 -4.12 6.20 -6.20
C VAL A 164 -4.14 5.84 -7.68
N ALA A 165 -4.67 6.71 -8.51
CA ALA A 165 -4.60 6.54 -9.96
C ALA A 165 -3.13 6.59 -10.42
N SER A 166 -2.72 5.66 -11.26
CA SER A 166 -1.34 5.56 -11.72
C SER A 166 -1.26 5.06 -13.16
N GLY A 167 -0.10 5.23 -13.79
CA GLY A 167 0.16 4.69 -15.14
C GLY A 167 0.03 3.17 -15.24
N TRP A 168 -0.03 2.46 -14.13
CA TRP A 168 -0.23 1.02 -14.09
C TRP A 168 -1.63 0.59 -14.49
N ASP A 169 -2.66 1.44 -14.34
CA ASP A 169 -4.04 1.14 -14.73
C ASP A 169 -4.17 0.86 -16.22
N THR A 170 -3.24 1.35 -17.03
CA THR A 170 -3.16 1.13 -18.49
C THR A 170 -2.08 0.13 -18.89
N ALA A 171 -1.32 -0.40 -17.93
CA ALA A 171 -0.22 -1.33 -18.21
C ALA A 171 -0.69 -2.69 -18.74
N GLY A 172 -1.95 -3.09 -18.50
CA GLY A 172 -2.53 -4.34 -19.02
C GLY A 172 -1.88 -5.59 -18.44
N LEU A 173 -1.42 -5.54 -17.20
CA LEU A 173 -0.88 -6.69 -16.48
C LEU A 173 -1.98 -7.38 -15.68
N PRO A 174 -1.90 -8.70 -15.44
CA PRO A 174 -2.81 -9.42 -14.57
C PRO A 174 -2.83 -8.81 -13.15
N GLU A 175 -4.03 -8.67 -12.56
CA GLU A 175 -4.21 -8.13 -11.23
C GLU A 175 -4.63 -9.21 -10.23
N LEU A 176 -4.05 -9.14 -9.02
CA LEU A 176 -4.49 -9.85 -7.83
C LEU A 176 -5.03 -8.82 -6.83
N PRO A 177 -6.35 -8.71 -6.66
CA PRO A 177 -6.91 -7.84 -5.65
C PRO A 177 -6.59 -8.35 -4.25
N VAL A 178 -6.20 -7.43 -3.37
CA VAL A 178 -5.93 -7.70 -1.95
C VAL A 178 -7.01 -6.98 -1.13
N PRO A 179 -8.12 -7.68 -0.79
CA PRO A 179 -9.24 -7.08 -0.05
C PRO A 179 -8.89 -6.88 1.43
N ALA A 180 -9.75 -6.20 2.18
CA ALA A 180 -9.71 -6.20 3.63
C ALA A 180 -9.85 -7.65 4.17
N LEU A 181 -9.38 -7.91 5.39
CA LEU A 181 -9.59 -9.20 6.06
C LEU A 181 -11.08 -9.43 6.31
N SER A 182 -11.50 -10.68 6.25
CA SER A 182 -12.84 -11.07 6.75
C SER A 182 -12.95 -10.76 8.23
N ASP A 183 -14.19 -10.65 8.74
CA ASP A 183 -14.44 -10.40 10.16
C ASP A 183 -13.79 -11.47 11.06
N THR A 184 -13.84 -12.72 10.62
CA THR A 184 -13.20 -13.84 11.35
C THR A 184 -11.68 -13.69 11.41
N ALA A 185 -11.04 -13.39 10.28
CA ALA A 185 -9.59 -13.19 10.21
C ALA A 185 -9.15 -11.91 10.95
N ALA A 186 -9.96 -10.86 10.93
CA ALA A 186 -9.72 -9.64 11.69
C ALA A 186 -9.77 -9.88 13.20
N GLN A 187 -10.75 -10.65 13.67
CA GLN A 187 -10.85 -11.08 15.08
C GLN A 187 -9.64 -11.92 15.48
N GLU A 188 -9.29 -12.94 14.70
CA GLU A 188 -8.14 -13.80 14.96
C GLU A 188 -6.83 -13.01 15.03
N LEU A 189 -6.62 -12.06 14.11
CA LEU A 189 -5.44 -11.19 14.11
C LEU A 189 -5.39 -10.34 15.39
N LEU A 190 -6.52 -9.77 15.79
CA LEU A 190 -6.62 -8.92 16.96
C LEU A 190 -6.40 -9.74 18.26
N ASP A 191 -6.96 -10.96 18.36
CA ASP A 191 -6.77 -11.86 19.48
C ASP A 191 -5.32 -12.29 19.64
N LEU A 192 -4.66 -12.60 18.53
CA LEU A 192 -3.25 -13.00 18.55
C LEU A 192 -2.32 -11.85 18.97
N ARG A 193 -2.62 -10.62 18.59
CA ARG A 193 -1.73 -9.48 18.79
C ARG A 193 -2.03 -8.67 20.03
N HIS A 194 -3.27 -8.70 20.47
CA HIS A 194 -3.78 -7.95 21.62
C HIS A 194 -4.72 -8.83 22.47
N PRO A 195 -4.19 -9.93 23.07
CA PRO A 195 -5.01 -10.88 23.84
C PRO A 195 -5.71 -10.24 25.04
N ASP A 196 -5.08 -9.24 25.66
CA ASP A 196 -5.57 -8.58 26.89
C ASP A 196 -6.53 -7.40 26.59
N LEU A 197 -6.95 -7.22 25.34
CA LEU A 197 -7.85 -6.13 24.98
C LEU A 197 -9.28 -6.43 25.50
N ASP A 198 -9.84 -5.49 26.28
CA ASP A 198 -11.21 -5.64 26.78
C ASP A 198 -12.24 -5.72 25.65
N ALA A 199 -13.42 -6.33 25.96
CA ALA A 199 -14.44 -6.60 24.94
C ALA A 199 -15.02 -5.33 24.29
N SER A 200 -15.05 -4.21 25.00
CA SER A 200 -15.59 -2.94 24.50
C SER A 200 -14.61 -2.30 23.52
N LEU A 201 -13.33 -2.24 23.88
CA LEU A 201 -12.27 -1.74 23.01
C LEU A 201 -12.08 -2.65 21.79
N ARG A 202 -12.17 -3.96 21.97
CA ARG A 202 -12.12 -4.95 20.89
C ARG A 202 -13.17 -4.68 19.83
N ARG A 203 -14.43 -4.52 20.23
CA ARG A 203 -15.54 -4.20 19.33
C ARG A 203 -15.30 -2.89 18.60
N LEU A 204 -14.88 -1.85 19.33
CA LEU A 204 -14.57 -0.55 18.77
C LEU A 204 -13.47 -0.62 17.70
N VAL A 205 -12.38 -1.36 17.98
CA VAL A 205 -11.27 -1.55 17.03
C VAL A 205 -11.74 -2.27 15.77
N LEU A 206 -12.51 -3.35 15.90
CA LEU A 206 -13.05 -4.10 14.77
C LEU A 206 -13.96 -3.25 13.90
N ASP A 207 -14.87 -2.48 14.50
CA ASP A 207 -15.80 -1.60 13.80
C ASP A 207 -15.07 -0.50 13.01
N HIS A 208 -13.98 0.05 13.57
CA HIS A 208 -13.24 1.14 12.92
C HIS A 208 -12.19 0.65 11.93
N ALA A 209 -11.53 -0.47 12.20
CA ALA A 209 -10.51 -1.02 11.32
C ALA A 209 -11.10 -1.56 10.01
N ARG A 210 -12.35 -2.04 10.01
CA ARG A 210 -13.03 -2.61 8.83
C ARG A 210 -12.18 -3.65 8.12
N GLY A 211 -11.55 -4.55 8.87
CA GLY A 211 -10.68 -5.58 8.33
C GLY A 211 -9.34 -5.10 7.79
N ASN A 212 -8.95 -3.82 7.98
CA ASN A 212 -7.63 -3.33 7.60
C ASN A 212 -6.58 -3.77 8.63
N PRO A 213 -5.59 -4.61 8.25
CA PRO A 213 -4.59 -5.15 9.19
C PRO A 213 -3.80 -4.08 9.92
N LEU A 214 -3.38 -3.01 9.24
CA LEU A 214 -2.62 -1.94 9.85
C LEU A 214 -3.43 -1.24 10.95
N ALA A 215 -4.72 -0.98 10.68
CA ALA A 215 -5.60 -0.38 11.67
C ALA A 215 -5.84 -1.32 12.87
N LEU A 216 -6.02 -2.62 12.63
CA LEU A 216 -6.16 -3.61 13.70
C LEU A 216 -4.94 -3.67 14.62
N LEU A 217 -3.74 -3.49 14.08
CA LEU A 217 -2.49 -3.54 14.85
C LEU A 217 -2.17 -2.24 15.59
N GLU A 218 -2.50 -1.08 15.02
CA GLU A 218 -2.08 0.21 15.57
C GLU A 218 -3.14 0.89 16.46
N LEU A 219 -4.44 0.69 16.18
CA LEU A 219 -5.51 1.33 16.96
C LEU A 219 -5.49 0.94 18.45
N PRO A 220 -5.31 -0.34 18.85
CA PRO A 220 -5.28 -0.70 20.26
C PRO A 220 -4.18 0.04 21.04
N ALA A 221 -2.96 0.05 20.52
CA ALA A 221 -1.83 0.74 21.15
C ALA A 221 -2.06 2.25 21.29
N HIS A 222 -2.83 2.82 20.37
CA HIS A 222 -3.18 4.23 20.42
C HIS A 222 -4.25 4.53 21.48
N LEU A 223 -5.28 3.71 21.54
CA LEU A 223 -6.36 3.85 22.51
C LEU A 223 -5.87 3.66 23.95
N HIS A 224 -4.96 2.72 24.21
CA HIS A 224 -4.32 2.57 25.51
C HIS A 224 -3.55 3.80 25.98
N ARG A 225 -2.80 4.46 25.10
CA ARG A 225 -2.05 5.68 25.43
C ARG A 225 -2.96 6.84 25.81
N VAL A 226 -4.09 6.98 25.14
CA VAL A 226 -5.06 8.04 25.43
C VAL A 226 -5.79 7.79 26.73
N GLY A 227 -6.17 6.54 27.03
CA GLY A 227 -6.81 6.15 28.29
C GLY A 227 -5.94 6.42 29.52
N HIS A 228 -4.61 6.31 29.43
CA HIS A 228 -3.67 6.56 30.54
C HIS A 228 -3.33 8.05 30.76
N GLN A 229 -3.53 8.91 29.78
CA GLN A 229 -3.31 10.36 29.95
C GLN A 229 -4.50 11.09 30.57
N GLY A 230 -5.65 10.43 30.72
CA GLY A 230 -6.89 10.98 31.29
C GLY A 230 -7.20 10.57 32.72
N THR A 231 -6.36 9.82 33.43
CA THR A 231 -6.65 9.30 34.78
C THR A 231 -6.04 10.10 35.91
N GLY A 232 -6.69 11.23 36.24
CA GLY A 232 -6.93 11.54 37.63
C GLY A 232 -8.40 11.21 37.93
N GLU A 233 -8.65 10.14 38.74
CA GLU A 233 -9.95 9.75 39.30
C GLU A 233 -11.13 9.47 38.35
N ARG A 234 -11.40 8.21 38.15
CA ARG A 234 -12.67 7.46 38.01
C ARG A 234 -12.62 6.35 36.98
N ALA A 235 -12.10 5.21 37.39
CA ALA A 235 -12.32 3.93 36.71
C ALA A 235 -13.70 3.41 37.09
N SER A 236 -14.72 3.66 36.30
CA SER A 236 -15.97 2.87 36.20
C SER A 236 -17.11 3.56 35.44
N ALA A 237 -16.82 4.22 34.32
CA ALA A 237 -17.88 4.64 33.41
C ALA A 237 -17.35 4.52 31.97
N GLY A 238 -18.12 3.89 31.10
CA GLY A 238 -17.78 3.59 29.71
C GLY A 238 -17.06 4.77 29.02
N ILE A 239 -16.03 4.44 28.25
CA ILE A 239 -15.19 5.41 27.51
C ILE A 239 -16.11 6.11 26.51
N GLN A 240 -16.56 7.30 26.87
CA GLN A 240 -17.20 8.22 25.93
C GLN A 240 -16.06 8.90 25.15
N LEU A 241 -15.89 8.53 23.89
CA LEU A 241 -14.88 9.09 22.98
C LEU A 241 -15.21 10.53 22.51
N HIS A 242 -16.15 11.21 23.15
CA HIS A 242 -16.50 12.59 22.85
C HIS A 242 -15.48 13.52 23.53
N GLY A 243 -14.55 14.04 22.73
CA GLY A 243 -13.63 15.10 23.17
C GLY A 243 -12.16 14.73 23.30
N LEU A 244 -11.75 13.53 22.91
CA LEU A 244 -10.33 13.16 22.89
C LEU A 244 -9.68 13.63 21.58
N SER A 245 -8.73 14.57 21.68
CA SER A 245 -7.85 14.94 20.56
C SER A 245 -6.90 13.77 20.27
N LEU A 246 -7.33 12.88 19.39
CA LEU A 246 -6.57 11.72 18.99
C LEU A 246 -5.47 12.15 18.00
N THR A 247 -4.23 12.20 18.47
CA THR A 247 -3.09 12.33 17.54
C THR A 247 -2.92 11.00 16.82
N VAL A 248 -3.59 10.86 15.69
CA VAL A 248 -3.55 9.64 14.87
C VAL A 248 -2.12 9.42 14.36
N PRO A 249 -1.52 8.23 14.54
CA PRO A 249 -0.20 7.92 13.98
C PRO A 249 -0.13 8.22 12.49
N ARG A 250 1.00 8.75 12.00
CA ARG A 250 1.15 9.14 10.57
C ARG A 250 0.74 8.03 9.59
N ARG A 251 1.02 6.77 9.93
CA ARG A 251 0.63 5.61 9.11
C ARG A 251 -0.89 5.42 9.03
N LEU A 252 -1.60 5.62 10.14
CA LEU A 252 -3.06 5.59 10.16
C LEU A 252 -3.67 6.84 9.52
N GLN A 253 -3.01 8.00 9.60
CA GLN A 253 -3.45 9.20 8.90
C GLN A 253 -3.57 8.97 7.38
N HIS A 254 -2.67 8.18 6.78
CA HIS A 254 -2.78 7.82 5.37
C HIS A 254 -4.00 6.93 5.09
N VAL A 255 -4.27 5.92 5.92
CA VAL A 255 -5.43 5.04 5.77
C VAL A 255 -6.74 5.82 5.83
N TYR A 256 -6.89 6.66 6.84
CA TYR A 256 -8.12 7.44 7.03
C TYR A 256 -8.18 8.67 6.12
N GLY A 257 -7.05 9.33 5.86
CA GLY A 257 -6.94 10.46 4.96
C GLY A 257 -7.39 10.14 3.55
N THR A 258 -7.02 8.98 3.04
CA THR A 258 -7.43 8.52 1.71
C THR A 258 -8.93 8.22 1.66
N ARG A 259 -9.47 7.59 2.71
CA ARG A 259 -10.92 7.35 2.80
C ARG A 259 -11.71 8.66 2.89
N ILE A 260 -11.20 9.66 3.62
CA ILE A 260 -11.82 10.99 3.70
C ILE A 260 -11.70 11.71 2.35
N ALA A 261 -10.57 11.61 1.67
CA ALA A 261 -10.37 12.23 0.36
C ALA A 261 -11.31 11.66 -0.72
N ALA A 262 -11.67 10.39 -0.62
CA ALA A 262 -12.61 9.72 -1.54
C ALA A 262 -14.07 10.16 -1.33
N LEU A 263 -14.39 10.86 -0.24
CA LEU A 263 -15.75 11.38 0.01
C LEU A 263 -16.01 12.64 -0.83
N SER A 264 -17.28 12.86 -1.20
CA SER A 264 -17.68 14.10 -1.87
C SER A 264 -17.39 15.33 -0.99
N ASP A 265 -17.17 16.49 -1.62
CA ASP A 265 -16.89 17.76 -0.91
C ASP A 265 -17.95 18.12 0.13
N ARG A 266 -19.21 17.80 -0.15
CA ARG A 266 -20.32 17.99 0.77
C ARG A 266 -20.13 17.16 2.05
N VAL A 267 -19.84 15.87 1.91
CA VAL A 267 -19.67 14.94 3.04
C VAL A 267 -18.41 15.29 3.84
N ARG A 268 -17.30 15.67 3.16
CA ARG A 268 -16.10 16.18 3.83
C ARG A 268 -16.38 17.44 4.64
N GLY A 269 -17.16 18.37 4.08
CA GLY A 269 -17.56 19.58 4.77
C GLY A 269 -18.44 19.30 6.00
N GLU A 270 -19.34 18.33 5.93
CA GLU A 270 -20.16 17.90 7.07
C GLU A 270 -19.32 17.22 8.17
N LEU A 271 -18.37 16.35 7.78
CA LEU A 271 -17.42 15.73 8.71
C LEU A 271 -16.54 16.76 9.42
N LEU A 272 -16.03 17.75 8.68
CA LEU A 272 -15.21 18.81 9.24
C LEU A 272 -16.01 19.68 10.24
N ARG A 273 -17.26 20.04 9.92
CA ARG A 273 -18.14 20.76 10.85
C ARG A 273 -18.43 19.95 12.10
N GLY A 274 -18.78 18.66 11.95
CA GLY A 274 -19.02 17.78 13.09
C GLY A 274 -17.77 17.61 13.99
N ALA A 275 -16.59 17.58 13.40
CA ALA A 275 -15.32 17.52 14.15
C ALA A 275 -15.03 18.85 14.89
N LEU A 276 -15.30 20.00 14.28
CA LEU A 276 -15.13 21.32 14.88
C LEU A 276 -16.17 21.57 15.99
N ASP A 277 -17.42 21.18 15.79
CA ASP A 277 -18.48 21.29 16.79
C ASP A 277 -18.20 20.39 18.01
N GLY A 278 -17.71 19.18 17.78
CA GLY A 278 -17.27 18.27 18.84
C GLY A 278 -16.05 18.78 19.62
N ALA A 279 -15.12 19.48 18.96
CA ALA A 279 -13.96 20.09 19.61
C ALA A 279 -14.32 21.37 20.41
N GLY A 280 -15.36 22.08 20.00
CA GLY A 280 -15.85 23.29 20.68
C GLY A 280 -16.61 23.02 21.99
N ALA A 281 -17.13 21.82 22.16
CA ALA A 281 -17.89 21.44 23.37
C ALA A 281 -17.02 21.23 24.63
N THR A 282 -15.69 21.30 24.53
CA THR A 282 -14.76 21.10 25.65
C THR A 282 -14.24 22.38 26.29
N SER A 283 -14.71 23.56 25.87
CA SER A 283 -14.22 24.84 26.38
C SER A 283 -15.35 25.73 26.87
N ALA A 284 -16.01 25.41 28.00
CA ALA A 284 -16.53 26.38 29.00
C ALA A 284 -17.23 25.65 30.15
N PRO A 285 -16.80 25.83 31.40
CA PRO A 285 -17.67 25.63 32.55
C PRO A 285 -18.40 26.96 32.82
N GLY A 286 -19.70 26.98 32.61
CA GLY A 286 -20.58 28.02 33.20
C GLY A 286 -21.23 28.95 32.20
N SER A 287 -22.44 28.60 31.81
CA SER A 287 -23.65 29.44 31.89
C SER A 287 -24.80 28.74 31.12
N VAL A 288 -25.81 28.34 31.85
CA VAL A 288 -27.14 28.07 31.31
C VAL A 288 -27.78 29.41 30.98
N PRO A 289 -28.42 29.61 29.85
CA PRO A 289 -29.86 29.58 29.85
C PRO A 289 -30.58 29.06 28.59
N GLY A 290 -31.76 28.49 28.80
CA GLY A 290 -32.89 28.67 27.90
C GLY A 290 -33.11 27.57 26.88
N ALA A 291 -34.15 26.83 27.16
CA ALA A 291 -34.83 25.85 26.32
C ALA A 291 -34.99 26.26 24.86
N GLY A 292 -34.54 25.44 23.96
CA GLY A 292 -34.92 25.41 22.55
C GLY A 292 -34.77 23.99 22.02
N ARG A 293 -35.89 23.27 21.97
CA ARG A 293 -35.94 21.96 21.31
C ARG A 293 -35.50 22.09 19.86
N LEU A 294 -34.44 21.43 19.48
CA LEU A 294 -34.12 21.09 18.10
C LEU A 294 -34.30 19.59 17.89
N PRO A 295 -34.91 19.18 16.80
CA PRO A 295 -35.23 17.77 16.54
C PRO A 295 -34.04 17.01 15.99
N GLY A 296 -33.89 15.80 16.49
CA GLY A 296 -33.24 14.70 15.79
C GLY A 296 -31.74 14.79 15.58
N ALA A 297 -30.99 14.28 16.55
CA ALA A 297 -29.64 13.79 16.30
C ALA A 297 -29.70 12.74 15.18
N VAL A 298 -29.27 13.13 13.99
CA VAL A 298 -29.04 12.21 12.87
C VAL A 298 -27.89 11.31 13.27
N ARG A 299 -28.20 10.12 13.73
CA ARG A 299 -27.27 9.03 13.81
C ARG A 299 -26.87 8.66 12.38
N TYR A 300 -25.75 9.14 11.91
CA TYR A 300 -25.16 8.66 10.68
C TYR A 300 -24.67 7.22 10.91
N ARG A 301 -25.53 6.26 10.60
CA ARG A 301 -25.09 4.93 10.22
C ARG A 301 -24.46 5.09 8.83
N MET A 302 -23.14 5.00 8.75
CA MET A 302 -22.48 4.69 7.50
C MET A 302 -22.88 3.23 7.13
N ARG A 303 -23.99 3.10 6.40
CA ARG A 303 -24.30 1.93 5.59
C ARG A 303 -24.27 2.39 4.15
N ASP A 304 -23.52 1.64 3.39
CA ASP A 304 -23.53 1.56 1.93
C ASP A 304 -23.15 2.83 1.13
N ALA A 305 -21.89 2.92 0.75
CA ALA A 305 -21.42 3.15 -0.62
C ALA A 305 -19.99 2.63 -0.76
#